data_e9b72a58074d5ef36b12f6072c458cea
#
_entry.id   e9b72a58074d5ef36b12f6072c458cea
#
_cell.length_a   1.000
_cell.length_b   1.000
_cell.length_c   1.000
_cell.angle_alpha   90.00
_cell.angle_beta   90.00
_cell.angle_gamma   90.00
#
_symmetry.space_group_name_H-M   'P 1'
#
loop_
_entity.id
_entity.type
_entity.pdbx_description
1 polymer ?
#
loop_
_entity_poly.entity_id
_entity_poly.type
_entity_poly.pdbx_seq_one_letter_code
_entity_poly.pdbx_strand_id
1 'polypeptide(L)'
;MVLLYGYFFLFSFFAWGFTKSYTGDVTLNLVITGVPDEVVVIDSIPSQVTVPMEGKVFFHVYYKFFRPDVNISFLSKFQKANSELVISLDDIYASLNLNSLYRPANMSKIQPGFPLVLTVVAHEGKKVPVTFGNSINLQFNPVTMSLVNWPVCTPDSVVVYAKSELLETVDSVSLDPFTVKDFSDTLMTVNLRPIPGARFQTTKVRLRLDLEKNYLKRATIDVEPKEVKGIKLQYHPSTVDILYYVPERFYNAKAPTIAVFADDIDLTKKSGKVAVRKAEEFPHRKIYKILRDSVTWTVK
;
A
#
# COMPACT_ATOMS: atom_id res chain seq x y z
N MET A 1 53.85 30.03 -25.55
CA MET A 1 52.77 30.51 -26.47
C MET A 1 51.43 29.87 -26.23
N VAL A 2 51.29 28.56 -26.16
CA VAL A 2 50.00 27.85 -25.96
C VAL A 2 49.29 28.26 -24.68
N LEU A 3 49.98 28.42 -23.55
CA LEU A 3 49.41 28.85 -22.27
C LEU A 3 48.83 30.28 -22.33
N LEU A 4 49.43 31.17 -23.10
CA LEU A 4 48.98 32.55 -23.26
C LEU A 4 47.67 32.60 -24.07
N TYR A 5 47.52 31.78 -25.11
CA TYR A 5 46.29 31.64 -25.88
C TYR A 5 45.17 31.01 -25.05
N GLY A 6 45.50 30.04 -24.21
CA GLY A 6 44.55 29.44 -23.28
C GLY A 6 44.01 30.46 -22.29
N TYR A 7 44.84 31.31 -21.72
CA TYR A 7 44.45 32.38 -20.82
C TYR A 7 43.57 33.44 -21.52
N PHE A 8 43.91 33.82 -22.73
CA PHE A 8 43.16 34.78 -23.52
C PHE A 8 41.76 34.25 -23.91
N PHE A 9 41.71 32.97 -24.26
CA PHE A 9 40.45 32.29 -24.55
C PHE A 9 39.54 32.20 -23.31
N LEU A 10 40.10 31.81 -22.17
CA LEU A 10 39.38 31.73 -20.89
C LEU A 10 38.86 33.11 -20.47
N PHE A 11 39.69 34.14 -20.56
CA PHE A 11 39.33 35.53 -20.26
C PHE A 11 38.20 36.03 -21.19
N SER A 12 38.32 35.77 -22.49
CA SER A 12 37.30 36.15 -23.48
C SER A 12 35.97 35.45 -23.22
N PHE A 13 36.02 34.17 -22.86
CA PHE A 13 34.84 33.38 -22.50
C PHE A 13 34.14 33.92 -21.23
N PHE A 14 34.89 34.25 -20.20
CA PHE A 14 34.36 34.88 -19.01
C PHE A 14 33.78 36.28 -19.30
N ALA A 15 34.52 37.13 -20.04
CA ALA A 15 34.04 38.45 -20.44
C ALA A 15 32.73 38.34 -21.25
N TRP A 16 32.61 37.40 -22.17
CA TRP A 16 31.40 37.16 -22.93
C TRP A 16 30.24 36.71 -22.02
N GLY A 17 30.47 35.80 -21.07
CA GLY A 17 29.45 35.31 -20.13
C GLY A 17 28.90 36.38 -19.19
N PHE A 18 29.73 37.42 -18.89
CA PHE A 18 29.29 38.59 -18.10
C PHE A 18 28.56 39.68 -18.91
N THR A 19 28.79 39.75 -20.22
CA THR A 19 28.19 40.79 -21.06
C THR A 19 26.87 40.35 -21.67
N LYS A 20 26.72 39.10 -22.06
CA LYS A 20 25.50 38.61 -22.73
C LYS A 20 24.42 38.25 -21.70
N SER A 21 23.21 38.73 -21.98
CA SER A 21 21.99 38.31 -21.27
C SER A 21 21.38 37.12 -21.96
N TYR A 22 20.82 36.21 -21.18
CA TYR A 22 20.16 34.99 -21.61
C TYR A 22 18.85 34.82 -20.83
N THR A 23 17.81 34.38 -21.50
CA THR A 23 16.55 33.98 -20.86
C THR A 23 16.46 32.47 -20.89
N GLY A 24 16.29 31.86 -19.72
CA GLY A 24 16.22 30.42 -19.59
C GLY A 24 15.64 30.00 -18.25
N ASP A 25 15.37 28.70 -18.15
CA ASP A 25 14.80 28.12 -16.95
C ASP A 25 15.88 27.88 -15.89
N VAL A 26 15.55 28.25 -14.65
CA VAL A 26 16.40 28.06 -13.48
C VAL A 26 15.65 27.20 -12.47
N THR A 27 16.31 26.15 -11.97
CA THR A 27 15.78 25.28 -10.93
C THR A 27 16.24 25.79 -9.57
N LEU A 28 15.27 25.97 -8.67
CA LEU A 28 15.44 26.52 -7.32
C LEU A 28 14.96 25.48 -6.30
N ASN A 29 15.54 25.49 -5.10
CA ASN A 29 15.02 24.68 -4.00
C ASN A 29 13.92 25.47 -3.29
N LEU A 30 12.73 24.87 -3.13
CA LEU A 30 11.61 25.48 -2.43
C LEU A 30 11.65 25.07 -0.95
N VAL A 31 11.71 26.07 -0.07
CA VAL A 31 11.69 25.89 1.39
C VAL A 31 10.51 26.68 1.96
N ILE A 32 9.53 25.97 2.55
CA ILE A 32 8.42 26.61 3.25
C ILE A 32 8.80 26.75 4.72
N THR A 33 8.82 28.00 5.22
CA THR A 33 9.22 28.32 6.58
C THR A 33 8.03 28.77 7.44
N GLY A 34 8.11 28.53 8.75
CA GLY A 34 7.10 28.99 9.70
C GLY A 34 5.76 28.27 9.58
N VAL A 35 5.77 26.99 9.24
CA VAL A 35 4.57 26.14 9.30
C VAL A 35 4.24 25.89 10.77
N PRO A 36 3.04 26.30 11.27
CA PRO A 36 2.63 26.03 12.63
C PRO A 36 2.48 24.53 12.90
N ASP A 37 2.74 24.11 14.14
CA ASP A 37 2.58 22.71 14.57
C ASP A 37 1.12 22.24 14.52
N GLU A 38 0.17 23.15 14.46
CA GLU A 38 -1.27 22.90 14.44
C GLU A 38 -1.81 22.51 13.07
N VAL A 39 -0.99 22.56 12.01
CA VAL A 39 -1.43 22.31 10.64
C VAL A 39 -0.53 21.32 9.91
N VAL A 40 -1.11 20.61 8.95
CA VAL A 40 -0.42 19.66 8.06
C VAL A 40 -0.72 20.00 6.62
N VAL A 41 0.31 20.08 5.79
CA VAL A 41 0.15 20.18 4.34
C VAL A 41 -0.06 18.75 3.81
N ILE A 42 -1.20 18.51 3.19
CA ILE A 42 -1.56 17.18 2.66
C ILE A 42 -0.77 16.87 1.40
N ASP A 43 -0.71 17.85 0.50
CA ASP A 43 -0.07 17.66 -0.79
C ASP A 43 1.45 17.54 -0.66
N SER A 44 2.06 16.82 -1.59
CA SER A 44 3.52 16.72 -1.63
C SER A 44 4.11 18.05 -2.04
N ILE A 45 4.87 18.66 -1.13
CA ILE A 45 5.61 19.88 -1.42
C ILE A 45 6.75 19.54 -2.36
N PRO A 46 6.80 20.12 -3.58
CA PRO A 46 7.94 19.91 -4.45
C PRO A 46 9.20 20.50 -3.83
N SER A 47 10.26 19.71 -3.71
CA SER A 47 11.54 20.19 -3.19
C SER A 47 12.23 21.18 -4.12
N GLN A 48 11.84 21.18 -5.38
CA GLN A 48 12.41 22.02 -6.43
C GLN A 48 11.32 22.61 -7.31
N VAL A 49 11.52 23.86 -7.73
CA VAL A 49 10.66 24.56 -8.68
C VAL A 49 11.51 25.13 -9.80
N THR A 50 10.99 25.12 -11.01
CA THR A 50 11.67 25.65 -12.17
C THR A 50 10.96 26.92 -12.63
N VAL A 51 11.70 28.01 -12.74
CA VAL A 51 11.16 29.33 -13.08
C VAL A 51 11.97 29.97 -14.21
N PRO A 52 11.32 30.68 -15.14
CA PRO A 52 12.01 31.39 -16.21
C PRO A 52 12.64 32.67 -15.67
N MET A 53 13.90 32.85 -15.94
CA MET A 53 14.67 34.02 -15.52
C MET A 53 15.50 34.62 -16.65
N GLU A 54 15.68 35.94 -16.64
CA GLU A 54 16.57 36.66 -17.52
C GLU A 54 17.76 37.15 -16.73
N GLY A 55 18.96 36.80 -17.14
CA GLY A 55 20.19 37.19 -16.47
C GLY A 55 21.42 36.93 -17.32
N LYS A 56 22.60 37.26 -16.75
CA LYS A 56 23.87 36.99 -17.42
C LYS A 56 24.10 35.45 -17.52
N VAL A 57 24.70 34.99 -18.62
CA VAL A 57 24.98 33.58 -18.90
C VAL A 57 25.71 32.91 -17.73
N PHE A 58 26.66 33.62 -17.13
CA PHE A 58 27.42 33.10 -16.00
C PHE A 58 26.52 32.72 -14.80
N PHE A 59 25.47 33.52 -14.49
CA PHE A 59 24.55 33.24 -13.39
C PHE A 59 23.67 32.03 -13.68
N HIS A 60 23.26 31.79 -14.94
CA HIS A 60 22.52 30.57 -15.28
C HIS A 60 23.36 29.33 -15.07
N VAL A 61 24.65 29.39 -15.44
CA VAL A 61 25.61 28.29 -15.20
C VAL A 61 25.80 28.10 -13.69
N TYR A 62 25.98 29.19 -12.93
CA TYR A 62 26.13 29.13 -11.48
C TYR A 62 24.91 28.48 -10.80
N TYR A 63 23.69 28.93 -11.11
CA TYR A 63 22.48 28.39 -10.51
C TYR A 63 22.13 26.97 -10.97
N LYS A 64 22.65 26.52 -12.06
CA LYS A 64 22.54 25.10 -12.46
C LYS A 64 23.28 24.18 -11.49
N PHE A 65 24.40 24.64 -10.92
CA PHE A 65 25.20 23.86 -9.97
C PHE A 65 24.83 24.18 -8.51
N PHE A 66 24.59 25.43 -8.19
CA PHE A 66 24.29 25.94 -6.84
C PHE A 66 22.85 26.43 -6.78
N ARG A 67 21.92 25.50 -6.77
CA ARG A 67 20.48 25.80 -6.72
C ARG A 67 20.14 26.62 -5.47
N PRO A 68 19.78 27.90 -5.58
CA PRO A 68 19.50 28.73 -4.40
C PRO A 68 18.19 28.30 -3.73
N ASP A 69 18.12 28.48 -2.42
CA ASP A 69 16.94 28.24 -1.63
C ASP A 69 15.99 29.46 -1.73
N VAL A 70 14.73 29.15 -2.02
CA VAL A 70 13.62 30.11 -2.03
C VAL A 70 12.81 29.89 -0.76
N ASN A 71 12.92 30.83 0.17
CA ASN A 71 12.22 30.77 1.44
C ASN A 71 10.85 31.46 1.34
N ILE A 72 9.78 30.67 1.42
CA ILE A 72 8.41 31.17 1.41
C ILE A 72 7.83 31.07 2.83
N SER A 73 7.39 32.19 3.38
CA SER A 73 6.72 32.17 4.68
C SER A 73 5.30 31.62 4.56
N PHE A 74 5.01 30.56 5.30
CA PHE A 74 3.69 29.94 5.35
C PHE A 74 2.59 30.95 5.71
N LEU A 75 2.79 31.71 6.77
CA LEU A 75 1.80 32.66 7.28
C LEU A 75 1.40 33.74 6.29
N SER A 76 2.33 34.16 5.42
CA SER A 76 2.08 35.22 4.43
C SER A 76 1.28 34.73 3.22
N LYS A 77 1.24 33.39 2.95
CA LYS A 77 0.65 32.77 1.76
C LYS A 77 -0.53 31.88 2.06
N PHE A 78 -0.75 31.59 3.33
CA PHE A 78 -1.87 30.74 3.75
C PHE A 78 -3.21 31.49 3.64
N GLN A 79 -4.12 30.94 2.85
CA GLN A 79 -5.49 31.43 2.67
C GLN A 79 -6.44 30.65 3.58
N LYS A 80 -6.75 31.22 4.73
CA LYS A 80 -7.59 30.58 5.76
C LYS A 80 -8.99 30.22 5.23
N ALA A 81 -9.57 31.04 4.35
CA ALA A 81 -10.90 30.81 3.82
C ALA A 81 -11.03 29.48 3.04
N ASN A 82 -9.99 29.11 2.29
CA ASN A 82 -9.99 27.91 1.45
C ASN A 82 -9.16 26.77 2.06
N SER A 83 -8.50 26.99 3.19
CA SER A 83 -7.53 26.04 3.75
C SER A 83 -6.43 25.65 2.74
N GLU A 84 -5.92 26.64 2.03
CA GLU A 84 -4.93 26.45 0.96
C GLU A 84 -3.72 27.36 1.16
N LEU A 85 -2.54 26.82 0.84
CA LEU A 85 -1.30 27.58 0.70
C LEU A 85 -1.08 27.83 -0.78
N VAL A 86 -1.18 29.10 -1.19
CA VAL A 86 -1.04 29.50 -2.60
C VAL A 86 0.29 30.19 -2.81
N ILE A 87 1.15 29.63 -3.64
CA ILE A 87 2.46 30.20 -3.98
C ILE A 87 2.44 30.56 -5.45
N SER A 88 2.50 31.86 -5.72
CA SER A 88 2.57 32.38 -7.09
C SER A 88 4.02 32.49 -7.58
N LEU A 89 4.17 32.68 -8.88
CA LEU A 89 5.47 32.91 -9.49
C LEU A 89 6.12 34.21 -8.95
N ASP A 90 5.31 35.23 -8.71
CA ASP A 90 5.78 36.52 -8.14
C ASP A 90 6.34 36.35 -6.74
N ASP A 91 5.79 35.42 -5.95
CA ASP A 91 6.31 35.12 -4.61
C ASP A 91 7.71 34.51 -4.66
N ILE A 92 7.94 33.63 -5.63
CA ILE A 92 9.27 33.06 -5.88
C ILE A 92 10.25 34.17 -6.24
N TYR A 93 9.89 35.06 -7.16
CA TYR A 93 10.75 36.19 -7.55
C TYR A 93 11.02 37.15 -6.41
N ALA A 94 10.00 37.49 -5.61
CA ALA A 94 10.15 38.35 -4.46
C ALA A 94 11.11 37.80 -3.40
N SER A 95 11.08 36.45 -3.19
CA SER A 95 11.94 35.82 -2.18
C SER A 95 13.40 35.69 -2.61
N LEU A 96 13.69 35.74 -3.92
CA LEU A 96 15.06 35.62 -4.44
C LEU A 96 15.94 36.85 -4.23
N ASN A 97 15.39 37.96 -3.74
CA ASN A 97 16.15 39.18 -3.55
C ASN A 97 16.96 39.56 -4.80
N LEU A 98 16.30 39.57 -5.96
CA LEU A 98 16.93 39.73 -7.27
C LEU A 98 17.64 41.10 -7.35
N ASN A 99 18.93 41.04 -7.65
CA ASN A 99 19.70 42.23 -7.93
C ASN A 99 19.59 42.65 -9.42
N SER A 100 20.19 43.77 -9.79
CA SER A 100 20.16 44.31 -11.16
C SER A 100 20.72 43.38 -12.24
N LEU A 101 21.41 42.30 -11.85
CA LEU A 101 22.04 41.34 -12.74
C LEU A 101 21.11 40.16 -13.11
N TYR A 102 20.03 39.99 -12.35
CA TYR A 102 19.09 38.88 -12.51
C TYR A 102 17.66 39.40 -12.26
N ARG A 103 16.75 39.11 -13.19
CA ARG A 103 15.35 39.55 -13.12
C ARG A 103 14.39 38.53 -13.63
N PRO A 104 13.09 38.60 -13.27
CA PRO A 104 12.06 37.78 -13.90
C PRO A 104 12.09 37.89 -15.41
N ALA A 105 11.97 36.78 -16.13
CA ALA A 105 11.79 36.86 -17.55
C ALA A 105 10.41 37.42 -17.89
N ASN A 106 10.38 38.38 -18.82
CA ASN A 106 9.14 39.00 -19.25
C ASN A 106 8.37 38.02 -20.18
N MET A 107 7.71 37.02 -19.57
CA MET A 107 6.94 36.02 -20.28
C MET A 107 5.44 36.28 -20.10
N SER A 108 4.74 36.52 -21.20
CA SER A 108 3.28 36.67 -21.27
C SER A 108 2.53 35.32 -21.17
N LYS A 109 3.21 34.21 -20.88
CA LYS A 109 2.61 32.88 -20.80
C LYS A 109 2.52 32.40 -19.36
N ILE A 110 1.36 31.85 -19.02
CA ILE A 110 1.14 31.10 -17.79
C ILE A 110 2.18 29.96 -17.72
N GLN A 111 3.00 29.97 -16.68
CA GLN A 111 3.97 28.91 -16.49
C GLN A 111 3.27 27.64 -16.00
N PRO A 112 3.56 26.47 -16.61
CA PRO A 112 3.03 25.20 -16.11
C PRO A 112 3.44 24.96 -14.65
N GLY A 113 2.46 24.60 -13.81
CA GLY A 113 2.69 24.31 -12.38
C GLY A 113 2.54 25.53 -11.46
N PHE A 114 2.23 26.72 -11.96
CA PHE A 114 1.89 27.90 -11.13
C PHE A 114 0.49 28.44 -11.40
N PRO A 115 -0.22 28.95 -10.36
CA PRO A 115 0.19 28.95 -8.94
C PRO A 115 0.25 27.55 -8.34
N LEU A 116 1.22 27.31 -7.47
CA LEU A 116 1.27 26.08 -6.68
C LEU A 116 0.25 26.20 -5.55
N VAL A 117 -0.78 25.37 -5.57
CA VAL A 117 -1.85 25.31 -4.58
C VAL A 117 -1.67 24.05 -3.75
N LEU A 118 -1.46 24.21 -2.44
CA LEU A 118 -1.26 23.12 -1.50
C LEU A 118 -2.38 23.12 -0.46
N THR A 119 -3.01 21.98 -0.24
CA THR A 119 -4.07 21.80 0.74
C THR A 119 -3.48 21.71 2.14
N VAL A 120 -4.05 22.50 3.07
CA VAL A 120 -3.63 22.57 4.47
C VAL A 120 -4.80 22.15 5.35
N VAL A 121 -4.56 21.25 6.31
CA VAL A 121 -5.57 20.76 7.26
C VAL A 121 -5.06 20.88 8.69
N ALA A 122 -5.97 20.80 9.66
CA ALA A 122 -5.60 20.75 11.07
C ALA A 122 -4.77 19.50 11.37
N HIS A 123 -3.82 19.62 12.29
CA HIS A 123 -2.96 18.52 12.72
C HIS A 123 -3.73 17.43 13.49
N GLU A 124 -4.87 17.77 14.07
CA GLU A 124 -5.77 16.81 14.70
C GLU A 124 -6.43 15.95 13.63
N GLY A 125 -5.77 14.83 13.29
CA GLY A 125 -6.30 13.85 12.36
C GLY A 125 -7.22 12.83 13.03
N LYS A 126 -7.98 12.08 12.21
CA LYS A 126 -8.81 10.96 12.68
C LYS A 126 -7.94 9.71 12.78
N LYS A 127 -7.92 9.07 13.96
CA LYS A 127 -7.29 7.76 14.14
C LYS A 127 -8.24 6.69 13.62
N VAL A 128 -7.79 5.90 12.65
CA VAL A 128 -8.59 4.83 12.01
C VAL A 128 -7.82 3.51 11.99
N PRO A 129 -8.52 2.37 12.08
CA PRO A 129 -7.90 1.05 12.04
C PRO A 129 -7.36 0.73 10.65
N VAL A 130 -6.30 -0.07 10.62
CA VAL A 130 -5.76 -0.66 9.39
C VAL A 130 -6.45 -1.97 9.11
N THR A 131 -6.97 -2.13 7.89
CA THR A 131 -7.71 -3.32 7.46
C THR A 131 -6.97 -4.04 6.33
N PHE A 132 -7.08 -5.35 6.30
CA PHE A 132 -6.47 -6.16 5.25
C PHE A 132 -7.32 -6.20 3.98
N GLY A 133 -8.66 -6.19 4.11
CA GLY A 133 -9.55 -6.33 2.96
C GLY A 133 -9.14 -7.49 2.05
N ASN A 134 -9.07 -7.23 0.75
CA ASN A 134 -8.61 -8.18 -0.27
C ASN A 134 -7.12 -7.99 -0.63
N SER A 135 -6.33 -7.39 0.26
CA SER A 135 -4.92 -7.05 -0.03
C SER A 135 -3.97 -8.24 0.06
N ILE A 136 -4.39 -9.36 0.68
CA ILE A 136 -3.55 -10.55 0.87
C ILE A 136 -3.69 -11.49 -0.32
N ASN A 137 -2.59 -11.72 -1.03
CA ASN A 137 -2.49 -12.72 -2.08
C ASN A 137 -1.57 -13.87 -1.62
N LEU A 138 -2.16 -15.04 -1.35
CA LEU A 138 -1.43 -16.23 -0.92
C LEU A 138 -1.00 -17.03 -2.15
N GLN A 139 0.28 -16.97 -2.51
CA GLN A 139 0.89 -17.68 -3.65
C GLN A 139 1.76 -18.87 -3.22
N PHE A 140 1.57 -19.38 -2.03
CA PHE A 140 2.26 -20.59 -1.58
C PHE A 140 1.41 -21.84 -1.81
N ASN A 141 2.09 -23.00 -1.89
CA ASN A 141 1.39 -24.27 -1.99
C ASN A 141 0.72 -24.61 -0.65
N PRO A 142 -0.62 -24.68 -0.57
CA PRO A 142 -1.34 -25.00 0.67
C PRO A 142 -1.05 -26.41 1.20
N VAL A 143 -0.40 -27.24 0.40
CA VAL A 143 0.09 -28.57 0.77
C VAL A 143 1.27 -28.49 1.73
N THR A 144 2.14 -27.52 1.54
CA THR A 144 3.39 -27.40 2.29
C THR A 144 3.34 -26.38 3.41
N MET A 145 2.44 -25.39 3.32
CA MET A 145 2.38 -24.26 4.22
C MET A 145 0.94 -23.80 4.48
N SER A 146 0.70 -23.28 5.67
CA SER A 146 -0.57 -22.64 6.04
C SER A 146 -0.33 -21.34 6.79
N LEU A 147 -1.20 -20.37 6.56
CA LEU A 147 -1.38 -19.23 7.43
C LEU A 147 -2.32 -19.65 8.57
N VAL A 148 -1.78 -19.72 9.79
CA VAL A 148 -2.50 -20.30 10.93
C VAL A 148 -3.45 -19.30 11.59
N ASN A 149 -2.98 -18.08 11.78
CA ASN A 149 -3.76 -16.99 12.33
C ASN A 149 -3.81 -15.80 11.37
N TRP A 150 -4.81 -14.94 11.57
CA TRP A 150 -4.85 -13.68 10.85
C TRP A 150 -3.59 -12.86 11.10
N PRO A 151 -3.06 -12.19 10.08
CA PRO A 151 -1.88 -11.35 10.23
C PRO A 151 -2.08 -10.26 11.27
N VAL A 152 -1.01 -9.97 12.01
CA VAL A 152 -0.99 -8.87 12.97
C VAL A 152 -0.27 -7.69 12.33
N CYS A 153 -0.93 -6.54 12.35
CA CYS A 153 -0.42 -5.28 11.82
C CYS A 153 0.13 -4.41 12.95
N THR A 154 1.30 -3.81 12.74
CA THR A 154 1.89 -2.86 13.69
C THR A 154 2.36 -1.60 12.96
N PRO A 155 1.80 -0.42 13.25
CA PRO A 155 0.67 -0.17 14.13
C PRO A 155 -0.66 -0.74 13.56
N ASP A 156 -1.61 -1.04 14.43
CA ASP A 156 -2.96 -1.53 14.10
C ASP A 156 -3.91 -0.43 13.63
N SER A 157 -3.52 0.83 13.88
CA SER A 157 -4.28 2.04 13.55
C SER A 157 -3.33 3.15 13.16
N VAL A 158 -3.79 4.05 12.30
CA VAL A 158 -3.03 5.19 11.80
C VAL A 158 -3.84 6.47 11.87
N VAL A 159 -3.14 7.61 12.01
CA VAL A 159 -3.78 8.93 11.95
C VAL A 159 -3.84 9.39 10.51
N VAL A 160 -5.04 9.75 10.08
CA VAL A 160 -5.34 10.27 8.74
C VAL A 160 -5.63 11.75 8.85
N TYR A 161 -4.94 12.56 8.06
CA TYR A 161 -5.13 13.99 7.92
C TYR A 161 -5.81 14.27 6.59
N ALA A 162 -6.96 14.89 6.62
CA ALA A 162 -7.73 15.28 5.44
C ALA A 162 -8.68 16.43 5.78
N LYS A 163 -9.39 16.97 4.76
CA LYS A 163 -10.51 17.89 4.99
C LYS A 163 -11.63 17.16 5.77
N SER A 164 -12.36 17.89 6.61
CA SER A 164 -13.38 17.35 7.51
C SER A 164 -14.39 16.43 6.80
N GLU A 165 -14.86 16.85 5.62
CA GLU A 165 -15.81 16.08 4.79
C GLU A 165 -15.27 14.69 4.42
N LEU A 166 -13.98 14.60 4.09
CA LEU A 166 -13.34 13.33 3.77
C LEU A 166 -13.09 12.48 5.02
N LEU A 167 -12.69 13.12 6.14
CA LEU A 167 -12.46 12.42 7.41
C LEU A 167 -13.73 11.74 7.96
N GLU A 168 -14.91 12.32 7.72
CA GLU A 168 -16.18 11.71 8.12
C GLU A 168 -16.45 10.40 7.38
N THR A 169 -16.00 10.28 6.13
CA THR A 169 -16.23 9.10 5.29
C THR A 169 -15.17 8.00 5.46
N VAL A 170 -14.01 8.33 6.04
CA VAL A 170 -12.91 7.37 6.22
C VAL A 170 -13.04 6.67 7.57
N ASP A 171 -13.46 5.41 7.57
CA ASP A 171 -13.58 4.58 8.77
C ASP A 171 -12.43 3.59 8.94
N SER A 172 -11.69 3.29 7.88
CA SER A 172 -10.53 2.40 7.91
C SER A 172 -9.58 2.70 6.74
N VAL A 173 -8.33 2.24 6.87
CA VAL A 173 -7.33 2.32 5.80
C VAL A 173 -6.91 0.92 5.40
N SER A 174 -6.97 0.63 4.11
CA SER A 174 -6.57 -0.67 3.55
C SER A 174 -5.08 -0.69 3.23
N LEU A 175 -4.50 -1.88 3.23
CA LEU A 175 -3.15 -2.12 2.75
C LEU A 175 -3.09 -2.14 1.21
N ASP A 176 -1.93 -1.82 0.65
CA ASP A 176 -1.65 -2.15 -0.74
C ASP A 176 -1.63 -3.69 -0.91
N PRO A 177 -1.98 -4.20 -2.10
CA PRO A 177 -1.90 -5.63 -2.37
C PRO A 177 -0.48 -6.16 -2.17
N PHE A 178 -0.35 -7.25 -1.43
CA PHE A 178 0.92 -7.91 -1.19
C PHE A 178 0.80 -9.43 -1.36
N THR A 179 1.91 -10.08 -1.66
CA THR A 179 1.96 -11.51 -1.94
C THR A 179 2.81 -12.22 -0.89
N VAL A 180 2.29 -13.34 -0.39
CA VAL A 180 3.00 -14.24 0.53
C VAL A 180 3.38 -15.50 -0.24
N LYS A 181 4.68 -15.81 -0.32
CA LYS A 181 5.23 -16.93 -1.11
C LYS A 181 5.82 -18.04 -0.27
N ASP A 182 6.53 -17.70 0.77
CA ASP A 182 7.28 -18.67 1.60
C ASP A 182 7.44 -18.20 3.05
N PHE A 183 8.19 -18.95 3.84
CA PHE A 183 8.44 -18.64 5.25
C PHE A 183 9.26 -17.37 5.50
N SER A 184 9.99 -16.86 4.50
CA SER A 184 10.73 -15.60 4.63
C SER A 184 9.78 -14.41 4.78
N ASP A 185 8.55 -14.55 4.32
CA ASP A 185 7.50 -13.52 4.37
C ASP A 185 6.81 -13.40 5.75
N THR A 186 7.30 -14.10 6.78
CA THR A 186 6.74 -14.04 8.15
C THR A 186 6.72 -12.62 8.72
N LEU A 187 7.72 -11.80 8.38
CA LEU A 187 7.79 -10.38 8.73
C LEU A 187 7.99 -9.56 7.46
N MET A 188 7.02 -8.74 7.14
CA MET A 188 7.09 -7.88 5.97
C MET A 188 6.61 -6.45 6.27
N THR A 189 7.09 -5.50 5.48
CA THR A 189 6.63 -4.11 5.53
C THR A 189 5.78 -3.84 4.29
N VAL A 190 4.55 -3.40 4.52
CA VAL A 190 3.57 -3.12 3.45
C VAL A 190 3.15 -1.67 3.51
N ASN A 191 2.92 -1.06 2.35
CA ASN A 191 2.41 0.30 2.26
C ASN A 191 0.90 0.32 2.54
N LEU A 192 0.44 1.43 3.07
CA LEU A 192 -0.99 1.74 3.11
C LEU A 192 -1.45 2.21 1.74
N ARG A 193 -2.65 1.81 1.35
CA ARG A 193 -3.26 2.27 0.10
C ARG A 193 -3.55 3.78 0.20
N PRO A 194 -3.02 4.61 -0.70
CA PRO A 194 -3.25 6.05 -0.65
C PRO A 194 -4.73 6.38 -0.86
N ILE A 195 -5.22 7.34 -0.09
CA ILE A 195 -6.56 7.92 -0.25
C ILE A 195 -6.36 9.31 -0.87
N PRO A 196 -6.94 9.61 -2.05
CA PRO A 196 -6.84 10.93 -2.66
C PRO A 196 -7.33 12.04 -1.72
N GLY A 197 -6.55 13.10 -1.54
CA GLY A 197 -6.87 14.19 -0.63
C GLY A 197 -6.63 13.90 0.85
N ALA A 198 -5.98 12.78 1.19
CA ALA A 198 -5.59 12.46 2.56
C ALA A 198 -4.08 12.19 2.68
N ARG A 199 -3.53 12.50 3.85
CA ARG A 199 -2.16 12.18 4.24
C ARG A 199 -2.18 11.30 5.48
N PHE A 200 -1.29 10.32 5.53
CA PHE A 200 -1.14 9.45 6.68
C PHE A 200 0.07 9.86 7.53
N GLN A 201 -0.04 9.75 8.85
CA GLN A 201 1.09 9.92 9.76
C GLN A 201 2.22 8.94 9.42
N THR A 202 1.86 7.71 9.05
CA THR A 202 2.76 6.66 8.62
C THR A 202 2.22 6.03 7.35
N THR A 203 3.03 5.90 6.32
CA THR A 203 2.65 5.30 5.04
C THR A 203 2.91 3.80 4.97
N LYS A 204 3.64 3.26 5.94
CA LYS A 204 4.07 1.86 5.98
C LYS A 204 3.73 1.24 7.32
N VAL A 205 3.35 -0.03 7.29
CA VAL A 205 3.08 -0.84 8.46
C VAL A 205 3.86 -2.14 8.41
N ARG A 206 4.21 -2.69 9.56
CA ARG A 206 4.84 -4.00 9.67
C ARG A 206 3.76 -5.05 9.85
N LEU A 207 3.83 -6.10 9.05
CA LEU A 207 2.97 -7.27 9.17
C LEU A 207 3.75 -8.43 9.76
N ARG A 208 3.13 -9.13 10.69
CA ARG A 208 3.57 -10.41 11.19
C ARG A 208 2.57 -11.47 10.77
N LEU A 209 3.02 -12.43 9.98
CA LEU A 209 2.24 -13.56 9.48
C LEU A 209 2.61 -14.80 10.28
N ASP A 210 1.60 -15.56 10.70
CA ASP A 210 1.78 -16.82 11.43
C ASP A 210 1.77 -17.97 10.43
N LEU A 211 2.91 -18.20 9.79
CA LEU A 211 3.11 -19.23 8.77
C LEU A 211 3.69 -20.49 9.40
N GLU A 212 3.05 -21.63 9.16
CA GLU A 212 3.51 -22.93 9.64
C GLU A 212 3.61 -23.95 8.50
N LYS A 213 4.54 -24.90 8.69
CA LYS A 213 4.71 -26.04 7.81
C LYS A 213 3.53 -27.00 7.98
N ASN A 214 3.03 -27.53 6.87
CA ASN A 214 2.00 -28.55 6.85
C ASN A 214 2.58 -29.96 6.80
N TYR A 215 1.92 -30.86 7.50
CA TYR A 215 2.20 -32.30 7.46
C TYR A 215 1.02 -33.05 6.86
N LEU A 216 1.31 -33.99 5.98
CA LEU A 216 0.31 -34.90 5.42
C LEU A 216 0.06 -36.04 6.42
N LYS A 217 -1.18 -36.21 6.86
CA LYS A 217 -1.61 -37.30 7.74
C LYS A 217 -2.67 -38.17 7.06
N ARG A 218 -2.67 -39.44 7.42
CA ARG A 218 -3.73 -40.39 7.09
C ARG A 218 -4.53 -40.71 8.34
N ALA A 219 -5.84 -40.71 8.23
CA ALA A 219 -6.73 -41.16 9.29
C ALA A 219 -7.86 -42.01 8.70
N THR A 220 -8.26 -43.01 9.47
CA THR A 220 -9.46 -43.83 9.19
C THR A 220 -10.59 -43.19 10.02
N ILE A 221 -11.66 -42.79 9.36
CA ILE A 221 -12.75 -42.06 9.97
C ILE A 221 -14.05 -42.78 9.75
N ASP A 222 -14.88 -42.87 10.79
CA ASP A 222 -16.22 -43.39 10.67
C ASP A 222 -17.09 -42.50 9.79
N VAL A 223 -17.85 -43.11 8.92
CA VAL A 223 -18.90 -42.42 8.16
C VAL A 223 -20.06 -42.18 9.12
N GLU A 224 -20.34 -40.90 9.42
CA GLU A 224 -21.42 -40.56 10.33
C GLU A 224 -22.77 -41.05 9.79
N PRO A 225 -23.48 -41.97 10.50
CA PRO A 225 -24.80 -42.40 10.12
C PRO A 225 -25.77 -41.23 10.34
N LYS A 226 -26.34 -40.67 9.27
CA LYS A 226 -27.42 -39.69 9.39
C LYS A 226 -28.76 -40.40 9.33
N GLU A 227 -29.61 -40.06 10.28
CA GLU A 227 -31.04 -40.46 10.21
C GLU A 227 -31.72 -39.62 9.13
N VAL A 228 -32.28 -40.28 8.15
CA VAL A 228 -33.03 -39.63 7.07
C VAL A 228 -34.50 -39.99 7.28
N LYS A 229 -35.30 -38.97 7.62
CA LYS A 229 -36.78 -39.10 7.85
C LYS A 229 -37.14 -40.26 8.82
N GLY A 230 -36.39 -40.44 9.89
CA GLY A 230 -36.60 -41.49 10.88
C GLY A 230 -36.14 -42.89 10.47
N ILE A 231 -35.48 -43.05 9.34
CA ILE A 231 -34.94 -44.33 8.84
C ILE A 231 -33.45 -44.39 9.22
N LYS A 232 -33.05 -45.49 9.88
CA LYS A 232 -31.68 -45.76 10.21
C LYS A 232 -30.97 -46.40 9.00
N LEU A 233 -29.91 -45.77 8.55
CA LEU A 233 -29.07 -46.22 7.45
C LEU A 233 -27.79 -46.84 7.98
N GLN A 234 -27.34 -47.93 7.36
CA GLN A 234 -26.04 -48.54 7.62
C GLN A 234 -25.16 -48.36 6.38
N TYR A 235 -23.90 -47.93 6.60
CA TYR A 235 -22.93 -47.71 5.52
C TYR A 235 -21.90 -48.81 5.47
N HIS A 236 -21.56 -49.24 4.24
CA HIS A 236 -20.52 -50.22 3.98
C HIS A 236 -19.50 -49.69 2.94
N PRO A 237 -18.21 -49.56 3.30
CA PRO A 237 -17.67 -49.74 4.65
C PRO A 237 -18.15 -48.64 5.59
N SER A 238 -18.15 -48.93 6.90
CA SER A 238 -18.48 -47.95 7.95
C SER A 238 -17.38 -46.94 8.17
N THR A 239 -16.15 -47.20 7.71
CA THR A 239 -14.98 -46.33 7.83
C THR A 239 -14.39 -46.03 6.48
N VAL A 240 -13.84 -44.82 6.35
CA VAL A 240 -13.13 -44.36 5.14
C VAL A 240 -11.82 -43.72 5.50
N ASP A 241 -10.79 -44.04 4.73
CA ASP A 241 -9.48 -43.42 4.87
C ASP A 241 -9.44 -42.08 4.16
N ILE A 242 -8.91 -41.10 4.86
CA ILE A 242 -8.66 -39.76 4.33
C ILE A 242 -7.19 -39.38 4.45
N LEU A 243 -6.74 -38.54 3.52
CA LEU A 243 -5.50 -37.79 3.58
C LEU A 243 -5.84 -36.32 3.83
N TYR A 244 -5.19 -35.71 4.82
CA TYR A 244 -5.42 -34.32 5.15
C TYR A 244 -4.11 -33.62 5.56
N TYR A 245 -4.05 -32.31 5.31
CA TYR A 245 -2.95 -31.48 5.76
C TYR A 245 -3.28 -30.83 7.08
N VAL A 246 -2.27 -30.74 7.96
CA VAL A 246 -2.37 -30.13 9.28
C VAL A 246 -1.10 -29.35 9.58
N PRO A 247 -1.18 -28.08 10.03
CA PRO A 247 -0.04 -27.34 10.52
C PRO A 247 0.58 -28.03 11.74
N GLU A 248 1.88 -27.78 11.95
CA GLU A 248 2.66 -28.43 13.03
C GLU A 248 2.01 -28.27 14.41
N ARG A 249 1.53 -27.08 14.74
CA ARG A 249 0.81 -26.77 15.99
C ARG A 249 -0.39 -27.66 16.26
N PHE A 250 -1.10 -28.05 15.20
CA PHE A 250 -2.29 -28.88 15.28
C PHE A 250 -2.04 -30.34 14.94
N TYR A 251 -0.78 -30.77 14.90
CA TYR A 251 -0.42 -32.14 14.50
C TYR A 251 -1.15 -33.21 15.32
N ASN A 252 -1.34 -33.00 16.63
CA ASN A 252 -2.03 -33.93 17.53
C ASN A 252 -3.54 -33.67 17.65
N ALA A 253 -4.09 -32.72 16.87
CA ALA A 253 -5.52 -32.46 16.90
C ALA A 253 -6.31 -33.61 16.24
N LYS A 254 -7.60 -33.72 16.64
CA LYS A 254 -8.53 -34.73 16.07
C LYS A 254 -8.64 -34.55 14.56
N ALA A 255 -8.69 -35.65 13.81
CA ALA A 255 -8.87 -35.63 12.36
C ALA A 255 -10.17 -34.92 11.93
N PRO A 256 -10.23 -34.34 10.71
CA PRO A 256 -11.46 -33.79 10.15
C PRO A 256 -12.53 -34.87 10.00
N THR A 257 -13.78 -34.51 10.11
CA THR A 257 -14.91 -35.43 9.93
C THR A 257 -15.41 -35.45 8.47
N ILE A 258 -16.02 -36.57 8.09
CA ILE A 258 -16.68 -36.76 6.80
C ILE A 258 -18.13 -37.16 7.02
N ALA A 259 -18.99 -36.81 6.08
CA ALA A 259 -20.41 -37.16 6.18
C ALA A 259 -20.98 -37.57 4.83
N VAL A 260 -22.12 -38.24 4.90
CA VAL A 260 -23.01 -38.49 3.77
C VAL A 260 -24.20 -37.53 3.90
N PHE A 261 -24.54 -36.86 2.82
CA PHE A 261 -25.64 -35.90 2.80
C PHE A 261 -26.97 -36.60 2.42
N ALA A 262 -28.02 -36.27 3.13
CA ALA A 262 -29.34 -36.86 2.94
C ALA A 262 -29.91 -36.66 1.52
N ASP A 263 -29.62 -35.54 0.90
CA ASP A 263 -30.09 -35.19 -0.46
C ASP A 263 -29.53 -36.08 -1.55
N ASP A 264 -28.42 -36.78 -1.26
CA ASP A 264 -27.78 -37.69 -2.20
C ASP A 264 -28.34 -39.12 -2.10
N ILE A 265 -29.33 -39.37 -1.22
CA ILE A 265 -29.86 -40.69 -0.94
C ILE A 265 -31.29 -40.86 -1.54
N ASP A 266 -31.42 -41.76 -2.47
CA ASP A 266 -32.71 -42.14 -3.08
C ASP A 266 -33.46 -43.17 -2.20
N LEU A 267 -34.31 -42.69 -1.32
CA LEU A 267 -35.06 -43.48 -0.36
C LEU A 267 -36.15 -44.39 -0.98
N THR A 268 -36.38 -44.32 -2.28
CA THR A 268 -37.26 -45.26 -2.99
C THR A 268 -36.62 -46.64 -3.11
N LYS A 269 -35.29 -46.72 -2.93
CA LYS A 269 -34.51 -47.96 -2.99
C LYS A 269 -34.18 -48.47 -1.59
N LYS A 270 -34.01 -49.78 -1.44
CA LYS A 270 -33.56 -50.42 -0.19
C LYS A 270 -32.04 -50.31 0.04
N SER A 271 -31.29 -50.02 -0.99
CA SER A 271 -29.83 -49.88 -0.95
C SER A 271 -29.34 -49.08 -2.16
N GLY A 272 -28.17 -48.47 -2.04
CA GLY A 272 -27.56 -47.72 -3.13
C GLY A 272 -26.15 -47.24 -2.78
N LYS A 273 -25.48 -46.60 -3.75
CA LYS A 273 -24.23 -45.91 -3.51
C LYS A 273 -24.48 -44.43 -3.22
N VAL A 274 -23.69 -43.86 -2.32
CA VAL A 274 -23.75 -42.46 -1.99
C VAL A 274 -22.35 -41.88 -1.83
N ALA A 275 -22.15 -40.63 -2.27
CA ALA A 275 -20.87 -39.96 -2.17
C ALA A 275 -20.56 -39.56 -0.74
N VAL A 276 -19.29 -39.71 -0.35
CA VAL A 276 -18.77 -39.21 0.94
C VAL A 276 -18.14 -37.85 0.71
N ARG A 277 -18.56 -36.86 1.46
CA ARG A 277 -18.07 -35.49 1.36
C ARG A 277 -17.54 -35.02 2.70
N LYS A 278 -16.83 -33.90 2.70
CA LYS A 278 -16.38 -33.21 3.92
C LYS A 278 -17.61 -32.80 4.73
N ALA A 279 -17.63 -33.09 6.03
CA ALA A 279 -18.75 -32.71 6.90
C ALA A 279 -18.73 -31.23 7.24
N GLU A 280 -17.56 -30.70 7.53
CA GLU A 280 -17.31 -29.31 7.88
C GLU A 280 -15.96 -28.83 7.33
N GLU A 281 -15.81 -27.54 7.06
CA GLU A 281 -14.52 -26.94 6.80
C GLU A 281 -13.84 -26.57 8.12
N PHE A 282 -12.81 -27.31 8.48
CA PHE A 282 -11.96 -26.98 9.61
C PHE A 282 -10.90 -25.95 9.17
N PRO A 283 -10.78 -24.79 9.84
CA PRO A 283 -9.91 -23.69 9.41
C PRO A 283 -8.44 -24.08 9.25
N HIS A 284 -7.96 -25.09 10.00
CA HIS A 284 -6.54 -25.48 10.00
C HIS A 284 -6.30 -26.93 9.57
N ARG A 285 -7.33 -27.66 9.10
CA ARG A 285 -7.25 -29.08 8.74
C ARG A 285 -7.97 -29.31 7.43
N LYS A 286 -7.24 -29.25 6.32
CA LYS A 286 -7.83 -29.39 4.98
C LYS A 286 -7.71 -30.82 4.49
N ILE A 287 -8.84 -31.46 4.19
CA ILE A 287 -8.86 -32.76 3.53
C ILE A 287 -8.30 -32.58 2.12
N TYR A 288 -7.21 -33.27 1.84
CA TYR A 288 -6.57 -33.31 0.53
C TYR A 288 -7.27 -34.30 -0.38
N LYS A 289 -7.49 -35.54 0.11
CA LYS A 289 -8.09 -36.62 -0.65
C LYS A 289 -8.89 -37.56 0.26
N ILE A 290 -10.08 -37.91 -0.15
CA ILE A 290 -10.86 -39.03 0.39
C ILE A 290 -10.47 -40.21 -0.47
N LEU A 291 -9.90 -41.29 0.14
CA LEU A 291 -9.39 -42.42 -0.60
C LEU A 291 -10.50 -43.31 -1.16
N ARG A 292 -11.69 -43.22 -0.57
CA ARG A 292 -12.91 -43.83 -1.10
C ARG A 292 -14.00 -42.76 -1.12
N ASP A 293 -14.38 -42.33 -2.28
CA ASP A 293 -15.33 -41.24 -2.53
C ASP A 293 -16.81 -41.60 -2.38
N SER A 294 -17.10 -42.93 -2.25
CA SER A 294 -18.46 -43.41 -2.12
C SER A 294 -18.54 -44.64 -1.20
N VAL A 295 -19.66 -44.76 -0.51
CA VAL A 295 -20.03 -45.91 0.33
C VAL A 295 -21.38 -46.47 -0.12
N THR A 296 -21.62 -47.75 0.18
CA THR A 296 -22.94 -48.38 -0.06
C THR A 296 -23.79 -48.18 1.21
N TRP A 297 -24.99 -47.71 1.06
CA TRP A 297 -25.96 -47.63 2.14
C TRP A 297 -27.03 -48.72 2.02
N THR A 298 -27.53 -49.19 3.17
CA THR A 298 -28.65 -50.11 3.29
C THR A 298 -29.57 -49.62 4.40
N VAL A 299 -30.86 -49.87 4.22
CA VAL A 299 -31.87 -49.62 5.30
C VAL A 299 -31.71 -50.72 6.32
N LYS A 300 -31.66 -50.34 7.61
CA LYS A 300 -31.57 -51.27 8.74
C LYS A 300 -32.95 -51.71 9.19
#